data_6ef4dc27b993e482562e435cf3f78454
#
_entry.id   6ef4dc27b993e482562e435cf3f78454
#
_cell.length_a   1.000
_cell.length_b   1.000
_cell.length_c   1.000
_cell.angle_alpha   90.00
_cell.angle_beta   90.00
_cell.angle_gamma   90.00
#
_symmetry.space_group_name_H-M   'P 1'
#
loop_
_entity.id
_entity.type
_entity.pdbx_description
1 polymer ?
#
loop_
_entity_poly.entity_id
_entity_poly.type
_entity_poly.pdbx_seq_one_letter_code
_entity_poly.pdbx_strand_id
1 'polypeptide(L)'
;MNKLRKFSSELKFHDRPTRAHMLFDKYKEILTGSVLDVGADAMYMQKLILSQDVKYVGIGYGENIDFEVNLEDLPLNFESNSFETVLCFDVLEHLENLHQMFDELCRISDKYVIISLPNPWKDFFSVLLKGDYSIDESMKFYGLPVQMPKDRHRWFFSESDAIRLISELAKKNNYTVIQQDSDGDSLPLGGRGIYGMVARLILRLLFRKDINTCALSHGTSYYVLQKNE
;
A
#
# COMPACT_ATOMS: atom_id res chain seq x y z
N MET A 1 10.24 -18.81 -14.84
CA MET A 1 10.59 -17.49 -14.30
C MET A 1 9.58 -16.47 -14.82
N ASN A 2 8.52 -16.21 -14.08
CA ASN A 2 7.58 -15.14 -14.41
C ASN A 2 8.29 -13.80 -14.17
N LYS A 3 8.42 -13.01 -15.23
CA LYS A 3 8.92 -11.65 -15.12
C LYS A 3 7.93 -10.87 -14.24
N LEU A 4 8.37 -10.41 -13.07
CA LEU A 4 7.69 -9.37 -12.30
C LEU A 4 7.19 -8.31 -13.29
N ARG A 5 5.86 -8.17 -13.41
CA ARG A 5 5.30 -7.10 -14.24
C ARG A 5 5.71 -5.78 -13.60
N LYS A 6 6.61 -5.08 -14.26
CA LYS A 6 7.02 -3.73 -13.85
C LYS A 6 5.81 -2.82 -13.91
N PHE A 7 5.58 -2.08 -12.81
CA PHE A 7 4.72 -0.91 -12.64
C PHE A 7 3.65 -0.70 -13.71
N SER A 8 2.40 -0.90 -13.32
CA SER A 8 1.27 -0.37 -14.06
C SER A 8 0.98 1.04 -13.55
N SER A 9 1.43 2.06 -14.29
CA SER A 9 1.18 3.47 -14.03
C SER A 9 -0.26 3.93 -14.31
N GLU A 10 -1.16 2.99 -14.50
CA GLU A 10 -2.55 3.24 -14.92
C GLU A 10 -3.53 3.27 -13.74
N LEU A 11 -3.04 3.10 -12.51
CA LEU A 11 -3.88 3.18 -11.33
C LEU A 11 -4.26 4.64 -11.06
N LYS A 12 -5.44 5.06 -11.50
CA LYS A 12 -6.00 6.39 -11.27
C LYS A 12 -7.26 6.27 -10.45
N PHE A 13 -7.26 6.92 -9.31
CA PHE A 13 -8.43 7.04 -8.45
C PHE A 13 -8.49 8.45 -7.85
N HIS A 14 -9.67 8.88 -7.44
CA HIS A 14 -9.89 10.20 -6.85
C HIS A 14 -10.27 10.14 -5.38
N ASP A 15 -10.79 9.00 -4.94
CA ASP A 15 -11.26 8.77 -3.58
C ASP A 15 -11.14 7.28 -3.22
N ARG A 16 -11.47 6.92 -1.98
CA ARG A 16 -11.40 5.54 -1.48
C ARG A 16 -12.33 4.58 -2.23
N PRO A 17 -13.60 4.93 -2.55
CA PRO A 17 -14.47 4.05 -3.34
C PRO A 17 -13.92 3.73 -4.74
N THR A 18 -13.47 4.75 -5.49
CA THR A 18 -12.89 4.54 -6.83
C THR A 18 -11.58 3.75 -6.76
N ARG A 19 -10.79 3.91 -5.70
CA ARG A 19 -9.62 3.08 -5.43
C ARG A 19 -10.01 1.61 -5.23
N ALA A 20 -11.05 1.34 -4.43
CA ALA A 20 -11.52 -0.03 -4.21
C ALA A 20 -11.97 -0.70 -5.52
N HIS A 21 -12.73 0.00 -6.36
CA HIS A 21 -13.12 -0.50 -7.70
C HIS A 21 -11.90 -0.84 -8.56
N MET A 22 -10.93 0.05 -8.61
CA MET A 22 -9.73 -0.14 -9.39
C MET A 22 -8.89 -1.33 -8.89
N LEU A 23 -8.72 -1.47 -7.57
CA LEU A 23 -7.99 -2.60 -6.98
C LEU A 23 -8.73 -3.93 -7.22
N PHE A 24 -10.07 -3.92 -7.10
CA PHE A 24 -10.89 -5.08 -7.41
C PHE A 24 -10.71 -5.50 -8.86
N ASP A 25 -10.89 -4.59 -9.83
CA ASP A 25 -10.74 -4.91 -11.27
C ASP A 25 -9.35 -5.45 -11.60
N LYS A 26 -8.34 -4.94 -10.91
CA LYS A 26 -6.95 -5.34 -11.12
C LYS A 26 -6.64 -6.72 -10.56
N TYR A 27 -7.17 -7.04 -9.39
CA TYR A 27 -6.81 -8.25 -8.64
C TYR A 27 -7.93 -9.30 -8.60
N LYS A 28 -9.07 -9.09 -9.27
CA LYS A 28 -10.24 -9.98 -9.24
C LYS A 28 -9.93 -11.45 -9.50
N GLU A 29 -8.92 -11.77 -10.32
CA GLU A 29 -8.54 -13.16 -10.63
C GLU A 29 -7.93 -13.90 -9.43
N ILE A 30 -7.45 -13.18 -8.42
CA ILE A 30 -6.89 -13.73 -7.19
C ILE A 30 -7.77 -13.45 -5.95
N LEU A 31 -8.83 -12.68 -6.10
CA LEU A 31 -9.85 -12.45 -5.07
C LEU A 31 -10.94 -13.51 -5.17
N THR A 32 -10.58 -14.76 -4.86
CA THR A 32 -11.44 -15.95 -5.00
C THR A 32 -11.64 -16.64 -3.66
N GLY A 33 -12.61 -17.55 -3.59
CA GLY A 33 -12.88 -18.40 -2.43
C GLY A 33 -13.21 -17.62 -1.15
N SER A 34 -12.19 -17.20 -0.42
CA SER A 34 -12.35 -16.43 0.81
C SER A 34 -11.31 -15.31 0.93
N VAL A 35 -11.76 -14.13 1.33
CA VAL A 35 -10.94 -12.92 1.46
C VAL A 35 -11.07 -12.35 2.87
N LEU A 36 -9.94 -12.15 3.55
CA LEU A 36 -9.84 -11.36 4.76
C LEU A 36 -9.30 -9.96 4.40
N ASP A 37 -10.00 -8.91 4.80
CA ASP A 37 -9.57 -7.51 4.61
C ASP A 37 -9.17 -6.92 5.97
N VAL A 38 -7.87 -6.76 6.17
CA VAL A 38 -7.26 -6.27 7.43
C VAL A 38 -7.12 -4.75 7.33
N GLY A 39 -7.80 -4.03 8.21
CA GLY A 39 -7.93 -2.58 8.15
C GLY A 39 -9.02 -2.13 7.17
N ALA A 40 -10.13 -2.86 7.10
CA ALA A 40 -11.19 -2.68 6.11
C ALA A 40 -11.90 -1.31 6.14
N ASP A 41 -11.73 -0.51 7.20
CA ASP A 41 -12.31 0.83 7.39
C ASP A 41 -13.83 0.85 7.07
N ALA A 42 -14.23 1.46 5.97
CA ALA A 42 -15.63 1.56 5.54
C ALA A 42 -16.07 0.42 4.59
N MET A 43 -15.36 -0.70 4.55
CA MET A 43 -15.72 -1.91 3.81
C MET A 43 -15.96 -1.69 2.29
N TYR A 44 -15.19 -0.80 1.68
CA TYR A 44 -15.38 -0.44 0.26
C TYR A 44 -15.22 -1.63 -0.70
N MET A 45 -14.39 -2.62 -0.36
CA MET A 45 -14.18 -3.83 -1.16
C MET A 45 -15.32 -4.85 -1.04
N GLN A 46 -16.05 -4.84 0.08
CA GLN A 46 -17.05 -5.87 0.41
C GLN A 46 -18.07 -6.12 -0.70
N LYS A 47 -18.75 -5.06 -1.16
CA LYS A 47 -19.80 -5.20 -2.18
C LYS A 47 -19.28 -5.73 -3.51
N LEU A 48 -18.05 -5.36 -3.85
CA LEU A 48 -17.41 -5.78 -5.09
C LEU A 48 -17.04 -7.26 -5.01
N ILE A 49 -16.45 -7.69 -3.91
CA ILE A 49 -16.03 -9.07 -3.68
C ILE A 49 -17.21 -10.01 -3.54
N LEU A 50 -18.23 -9.64 -2.74
CA LEU A 50 -19.44 -10.46 -2.57
C LEU A 50 -20.22 -10.66 -3.88
N SER A 51 -20.10 -9.75 -4.85
CA SER A 51 -20.73 -9.90 -6.17
C SER A 51 -20.15 -11.06 -6.99
N GLN A 52 -19.03 -11.63 -6.59
CA GLN A 52 -18.34 -12.77 -7.23
C GLN A 52 -18.56 -14.11 -6.50
N ASP A 53 -19.50 -14.18 -5.57
CA ASP A 53 -19.75 -15.37 -4.72
C ASP A 53 -18.52 -15.77 -3.88
N VAL A 54 -17.77 -14.78 -3.43
CA VAL A 54 -16.58 -14.93 -2.60
C VAL A 54 -16.92 -14.57 -1.15
N LYS A 55 -16.51 -15.39 -0.20
CA LYS A 55 -16.66 -15.08 1.21
C LYS A 55 -15.71 -13.93 1.59
N TYR A 56 -16.26 -12.86 2.16
CA TYR A 56 -15.48 -11.70 2.60
C TYR A 56 -15.66 -11.47 4.09
N VAL A 57 -14.56 -11.16 4.78
CA VAL A 57 -14.53 -10.76 6.19
C VAL A 57 -13.63 -9.52 6.32
N GLY A 58 -14.17 -8.44 6.89
CA GLY A 58 -13.44 -7.21 7.17
C GLY A 58 -13.18 -7.02 8.66
N ILE A 59 -11.93 -6.72 9.03
CA ILE A 59 -11.51 -6.49 10.41
C ILE A 59 -10.73 -5.19 10.57
N GLY A 60 -10.70 -4.66 11.80
CA GLY A 60 -9.97 -3.45 12.17
C GLY A 60 -10.85 -2.48 12.95
N TYR A 61 -10.70 -1.19 12.67
CA TYR A 61 -11.59 -0.13 13.17
C TYR A 61 -12.31 0.51 12.01
N GLY A 62 -13.61 0.75 12.14
CA GLY A 62 -14.39 1.40 11.09
C GLY A 62 -15.89 1.19 11.24
N GLU A 63 -16.64 1.77 10.29
CA GLU A 63 -18.10 1.60 10.25
C GLU A 63 -18.46 0.32 9.52
N ASN A 64 -19.38 -0.46 10.10
CA ASN A 64 -19.93 -1.68 9.50
C ASN A 64 -18.95 -2.83 9.27
N ILE A 65 -17.78 -2.82 9.92
CA ILE A 65 -16.83 -3.94 9.88
C ILE A 65 -17.43 -5.20 10.53
N ASP A 66 -16.98 -6.37 10.10
CA ASP A 66 -17.49 -7.65 10.63
C ASP A 66 -16.98 -7.89 12.06
N PHE A 67 -15.70 -7.57 12.33
CA PHE A 67 -15.11 -7.67 13.67
C PHE A 67 -14.23 -6.47 13.98
N GLU A 68 -14.52 -5.79 15.10
CA GLU A 68 -13.64 -4.76 15.63
C GLU A 68 -12.44 -5.42 16.30
N VAL A 69 -11.24 -5.14 15.79
CA VAL A 69 -9.99 -5.75 16.25
C VAL A 69 -8.91 -4.68 16.33
N ASN A 70 -8.20 -4.65 17.48
CA ASN A 70 -6.97 -3.89 17.59
C ASN A 70 -5.83 -4.67 16.92
N LEU A 71 -5.31 -4.16 15.82
CA LEU A 71 -4.27 -4.81 15.03
C LEU A 71 -2.88 -4.82 15.71
N GLU A 72 -2.73 -4.14 16.85
CA GLU A 72 -1.53 -4.26 17.70
C GLU A 72 -1.60 -5.49 18.62
N ASP A 73 -2.77 -6.08 18.81
CA ASP A 73 -2.99 -7.25 19.70
C ASP A 73 -2.90 -8.54 18.87
N LEU A 74 -1.73 -9.15 18.85
CA LEU A 74 -1.46 -10.38 18.13
C LEU A 74 -1.34 -11.60 19.07
N PRO A 75 -1.64 -12.82 18.60
CA PRO A 75 -2.10 -13.16 17.25
C PRO A 75 -3.58 -12.84 17.02
N LEU A 76 -3.95 -12.62 15.75
CA LEU A 76 -5.35 -12.49 15.36
C LEU A 76 -6.09 -13.82 15.54
N ASN A 77 -7.37 -13.75 15.92
CA ASN A 77 -8.17 -14.95 16.23
C ASN A 77 -8.68 -15.65 14.94
N PHE A 78 -7.73 -16.04 14.08
CA PHE A 78 -7.98 -16.83 12.88
C PHE A 78 -6.99 -17.99 12.80
N GLU A 79 -7.43 -19.11 12.25
CA GLU A 79 -6.55 -20.26 12.02
C GLU A 79 -5.58 -20.00 10.89
N SER A 80 -4.46 -20.73 10.87
CA SER A 80 -3.51 -20.66 9.75
C SER A 80 -4.18 -21.18 8.48
N ASN A 81 -3.90 -20.51 7.34
CA ASN A 81 -4.43 -20.86 6.02
C ASN A 81 -5.97 -20.85 5.94
N SER A 82 -6.63 -19.99 6.73
CA SER A 82 -8.10 -19.93 6.78
C SER A 82 -8.74 -19.08 5.70
N PHE A 83 -7.96 -18.26 5.00
CA PHE A 83 -8.41 -17.44 3.87
C PHE A 83 -7.51 -17.64 2.65
N GLU A 84 -8.09 -17.75 1.45
CA GLU A 84 -7.31 -17.84 0.21
C GLU A 84 -6.49 -16.57 -0.02
N THR A 85 -7.09 -15.40 0.21
CA THR A 85 -6.42 -14.11 0.05
C THR A 85 -6.60 -13.23 1.28
N VAL A 86 -5.51 -12.59 1.69
CA VAL A 86 -5.50 -11.58 2.76
C VAL A 86 -5.12 -10.22 2.16
N LEU A 87 -5.97 -9.21 2.37
CA LEU A 87 -5.74 -7.81 2.00
C LEU A 87 -5.25 -7.03 3.20
N CYS A 88 -4.31 -6.10 2.98
CA CYS A 88 -3.82 -5.19 4.00
C CYS A 88 -3.40 -3.88 3.34
N PHE A 89 -4.33 -2.94 3.21
CA PHE A 89 -4.13 -1.70 2.47
C PHE A 89 -3.99 -0.49 3.40
N ASP A 90 -2.82 0.18 3.36
CA ASP A 90 -2.50 1.36 4.16
C ASP A 90 -2.72 1.13 5.67
N VAL A 91 -2.13 0.05 6.18
CA VAL A 91 -2.24 -0.37 7.59
C VAL A 91 -0.87 -0.51 8.23
N LEU A 92 0.05 -1.21 7.58
CA LEU A 92 1.33 -1.59 8.19
C LEU A 92 2.17 -0.38 8.62
N GLU A 93 2.07 0.74 7.93
CA GLU A 93 2.76 1.99 8.25
C GLU A 93 2.29 2.62 9.57
N HIS A 94 1.12 2.25 10.06
CA HIS A 94 0.54 2.75 11.31
C HIS A 94 0.91 1.89 12.53
N LEU A 95 1.31 0.63 12.33
CA LEU A 95 1.51 -0.36 13.40
C LEU A 95 2.94 -0.31 13.97
N GLU A 96 3.08 -0.38 15.29
CA GLU A 96 4.39 -0.60 15.93
C GLU A 96 4.92 -1.99 15.64
N ASN A 97 4.04 -2.98 15.65
CA ASN A 97 4.31 -4.39 15.45
C ASN A 97 4.30 -4.83 13.97
N LEU A 98 4.63 -3.94 13.02
CA LEU A 98 4.57 -4.19 11.57
C LEU A 98 5.11 -5.58 11.16
N HIS A 99 6.27 -5.99 11.71
CA HIS A 99 6.89 -7.26 11.32
C HIS A 99 6.07 -8.46 11.77
N GLN A 100 5.54 -8.42 13.00
CA GLN A 100 4.70 -9.48 13.54
C GLN A 100 3.36 -9.54 12.81
N MET A 101 2.78 -8.36 12.48
CA MET A 101 1.56 -8.31 11.68
C MET A 101 1.80 -8.88 10.28
N PHE A 102 2.92 -8.59 9.64
CA PHE A 102 3.25 -9.18 8.34
C PHE A 102 3.33 -10.72 8.42
N ASP A 103 4.01 -11.25 9.45
CA ASP A 103 4.08 -12.69 9.71
C ASP A 103 2.66 -13.28 9.87
N GLU A 104 1.79 -12.55 10.56
CA GLU A 104 0.41 -12.95 10.82
C GLU A 104 -0.46 -12.95 9.54
N LEU A 105 -0.35 -11.94 8.68
CA LEU A 105 -0.99 -11.93 7.36
C LEU A 105 -0.61 -13.17 6.55
N CYS A 106 0.68 -13.50 6.54
CA CYS A 106 1.18 -14.70 5.85
C CYS A 106 0.71 -16.01 6.50
N ARG A 107 0.57 -16.04 7.84
CA ARG A 107 0.07 -17.21 8.57
C ARG A 107 -1.38 -17.52 8.23
N ILE A 108 -2.22 -16.48 8.17
CA ILE A 108 -3.66 -16.61 7.93
C ILE A 108 -3.96 -16.91 6.46
N SER A 109 -3.12 -16.42 5.54
CA SER A 109 -3.31 -16.62 4.11
C SER A 109 -2.91 -18.02 3.66
N ASP A 110 -3.76 -18.64 2.82
CA ASP A 110 -3.46 -19.91 2.16
C ASP A 110 -2.72 -19.73 0.83
N LYS A 111 -3.03 -18.66 0.07
CA LYS A 111 -2.45 -18.47 -1.27
C LYS A 111 -1.83 -17.09 -1.50
N TYR A 112 -2.58 -16.01 -1.23
CA TYR A 112 -2.16 -14.67 -1.61
C TYR A 112 -2.25 -13.68 -0.46
N VAL A 113 -1.26 -12.80 -0.38
CA VAL A 113 -1.32 -11.58 0.45
C VAL A 113 -1.14 -10.37 -0.45
N ILE A 114 -2.03 -9.38 -0.35
CA ILE A 114 -1.94 -8.12 -1.10
C ILE A 114 -1.77 -6.98 -0.11
N ILE A 115 -0.65 -6.28 -0.22
CA ILE A 115 -0.26 -5.20 0.71
C ILE A 115 -0.12 -3.90 -0.05
N SER A 116 -0.53 -2.79 0.54
CA SER A 116 -0.11 -1.47 0.09
C SER A 116 0.69 -0.72 1.13
N LEU A 117 1.63 0.10 0.66
CA LEU A 117 2.42 1.02 1.47
C LEU A 117 2.47 2.40 0.79
N PRO A 118 2.25 3.49 1.52
CA PRO A 118 2.34 4.84 0.98
C PRO A 118 3.79 5.22 0.68
N ASN A 119 3.96 6.14 -0.25
CA ASN A 119 5.25 6.77 -0.53
C ASN A 119 5.27 8.20 0.02
N PRO A 120 5.83 8.43 1.20
CA PRO A 120 5.86 9.74 1.84
C PRO A 120 6.66 10.78 1.05
N TRP A 121 7.60 10.39 0.21
CA TRP A 121 8.41 11.32 -0.56
C TRP A 121 7.59 12.15 -1.54
N LYS A 122 6.53 11.58 -2.13
CA LYS A 122 5.60 12.32 -2.97
C LYS A 122 4.90 13.41 -2.17
N ASP A 123 4.45 13.10 -0.95
CA ASP A 123 3.73 14.04 -0.10
C ASP A 123 4.64 15.18 0.35
N PHE A 124 5.82 14.87 0.88
CA PHE A 124 6.81 15.89 1.26
C PHE A 124 7.24 16.76 0.10
N PHE A 125 7.47 16.16 -1.07
CA PHE A 125 7.85 16.91 -2.25
C PHE A 125 6.72 17.82 -2.74
N SER A 126 5.47 17.37 -2.67
CA SER A 126 4.29 18.18 -3.00
C SER A 126 4.15 19.38 -2.09
N VAL A 127 4.34 19.19 -0.78
CA VAL A 127 4.34 20.27 0.22
C VAL A 127 5.47 21.26 -0.05
N LEU A 128 6.68 20.77 -0.31
CA LEU A 128 7.83 21.61 -0.63
C LEU A 128 7.57 22.50 -1.87
N LEU A 129 6.99 21.92 -2.91
CA LEU A 129 6.68 22.66 -4.14
C LEU A 129 5.59 23.71 -3.97
N LYS A 130 4.57 23.42 -3.16
CA LYS A 130 3.46 24.32 -2.90
C LYS A 130 3.81 25.42 -1.91
N GLY A 131 4.87 25.24 -1.13
CA GLY A 131 5.20 26.12 0.00
C GLY A 131 4.15 26.11 1.11
N ASP A 132 3.25 25.13 1.10
CA ASP A 132 2.20 24.99 2.09
C ASP A 132 2.57 23.85 3.05
N TYR A 133 2.69 24.20 4.31
CA TYR A 133 3.06 23.29 5.40
C TYR A 133 1.87 22.99 6.31
N SER A 134 0.65 23.18 5.83
CA SER A 134 -0.55 22.87 6.60
C SER A 134 -0.56 21.39 6.98
N ILE A 135 -0.51 21.15 8.29
CA ILE A 135 -0.52 19.80 8.87
C ILE A 135 -1.86 19.11 8.59
N ASP A 136 -2.94 19.90 8.49
CA ASP A 136 -4.30 19.36 8.42
C ASP A 136 -4.63 18.75 7.06
N GLU A 137 -3.98 19.18 5.98
CA GLU A 137 -4.31 18.70 4.63
C GLU A 137 -3.27 17.77 4.05
N SER A 138 -1.97 18.15 4.10
CA SER A 138 -0.92 17.41 3.39
C SER A 138 0.02 16.63 4.30
N MET A 139 0.06 16.97 5.58
CA MET A 139 1.02 16.39 6.55
C MET A 139 0.34 15.70 7.75
N LYS A 140 -0.95 15.40 7.66
CA LYS A 140 -1.76 14.86 8.78
C LYS A 140 -1.15 13.63 9.46
N PHE A 141 -0.43 12.81 8.72
CA PHE A 141 0.20 11.60 9.27
C PHE A 141 1.66 11.78 9.64
N TYR A 142 2.33 12.85 9.20
CA TYR A 142 3.78 13.04 9.37
C TYR A 142 4.12 14.21 10.30
N GLY A 143 3.23 15.20 10.37
CA GLY A 143 3.45 16.38 11.20
C GLY A 143 3.25 16.11 12.68
N LEU A 144 3.60 17.10 13.51
CA LEU A 144 3.30 17.11 14.92
C LEU A 144 2.26 18.21 15.20
N PRO A 145 0.96 17.90 15.19
CA PRO A 145 -0.08 18.87 15.50
C PRO A 145 -0.03 19.27 16.98
N VAL A 146 -0.60 20.43 17.30
CA VAL A 146 -0.69 20.92 18.68
C VAL A 146 -1.52 19.98 19.56
N GLN A 147 -2.57 19.39 18.99
CA GLN A 147 -3.36 18.36 19.66
C GLN A 147 -2.83 16.98 19.30
N MET A 148 -2.88 16.06 20.26
CA MET A 148 -2.44 14.68 20.03
C MET A 148 -3.23 14.04 18.90
N PRO A 149 -2.59 13.58 17.83
CA PRO A 149 -3.28 12.95 16.71
C PRO A 149 -3.79 11.56 17.11
N LYS A 150 -4.94 11.17 16.57
CA LYS A 150 -5.51 9.84 16.80
C LYS A 150 -4.74 8.76 16.04
N ASP A 151 -4.09 9.14 14.93
CA ASP A 151 -3.43 8.23 14.02
C ASP A 151 -2.24 8.90 13.34
N ARG A 152 -1.17 8.13 13.11
CA ARG A 152 0.08 8.60 12.49
C ARG A 152 0.76 7.46 11.74
N HIS A 153 1.48 7.83 10.66
CA HIS A 153 2.47 6.93 10.10
C HIS A 153 3.68 6.84 11.03
N ARG A 154 4.01 5.64 11.45
CA ARG A 154 5.17 5.36 12.31
C ARG A 154 6.41 5.06 11.47
N TRP A 155 6.20 4.53 10.26
CA TRP A 155 7.25 4.06 9.38
C TRP A 155 7.30 4.85 8.09
N PHE A 156 8.52 5.17 7.66
CA PHE A 156 8.83 5.87 6.43
C PHE A 156 9.54 4.91 5.49
N PHE A 157 8.98 4.72 4.31
CA PHE A 157 9.57 3.87 3.29
C PHE A 157 9.94 4.70 2.06
N SER A 158 11.19 4.59 1.58
CA SER A 158 11.43 4.84 0.18
C SER A 158 10.87 3.65 -0.64
N GLU A 159 10.64 3.84 -1.93
CA GLU A 159 10.20 2.75 -2.80
C GLU A 159 11.15 1.54 -2.74
N SER A 160 12.45 1.81 -2.71
CA SER A 160 13.48 0.76 -2.60
C SER A 160 13.50 0.08 -1.23
N ASP A 161 13.22 0.80 -0.16
CA ASP A 161 13.14 0.21 1.18
C ASP A 161 11.87 -0.64 1.32
N ALA A 162 10.74 -0.15 0.80
CA ALA A 162 9.48 -0.86 0.81
C ALA A 162 9.60 -2.22 0.08
N ILE A 163 10.09 -2.23 -1.16
CA ILE A 163 10.24 -3.50 -1.90
C ILE A 163 11.24 -4.44 -1.24
N ARG A 164 12.34 -3.91 -0.67
CA ARG A 164 13.30 -4.72 0.07
C ARG A 164 12.69 -5.35 1.30
N LEU A 165 12.01 -4.55 2.13
CA LEU A 165 11.32 -5.02 3.33
C LEU A 165 10.31 -6.12 3.00
N ILE A 166 9.39 -5.83 2.08
CA ILE A 166 8.33 -6.77 1.67
C ILE A 166 8.93 -8.06 1.10
N SER A 167 9.98 -7.96 0.26
CA SER A 167 10.62 -9.14 -0.34
C SER A 167 11.31 -10.02 0.70
N GLU A 168 12.02 -9.45 1.67
CA GLU A 168 12.69 -10.20 2.72
C GLU A 168 11.70 -10.84 3.70
N LEU A 169 10.64 -10.11 4.10
CA LEU A 169 9.60 -10.66 4.95
C LEU A 169 8.79 -11.74 4.23
N ALA A 170 8.46 -11.56 2.95
CA ALA A 170 7.81 -12.57 2.13
C ALA A 170 8.64 -13.86 2.09
N LYS A 171 9.93 -13.75 1.78
CA LYS A 171 10.85 -14.90 1.75
C LYS A 171 10.93 -15.63 3.10
N LYS A 172 11.01 -14.88 4.22
CA LYS A 172 11.00 -15.43 5.58
C LYS A 172 9.76 -16.30 5.83
N ASN A 173 8.60 -15.89 5.29
CA ASN A 173 7.32 -16.55 5.48
C ASN A 173 6.94 -17.54 4.36
N ASN A 174 7.89 -17.95 3.52
CA ASN A 174 7.66 -18.85 2.37
C ASN A 174 6.72 -18.27 1.31
N TYR A 175 6.81 -16.94 1.06
CA TYR A 175 6.10 -16.24 -0.01
C TYR A 175 7.07 -15.62 -1.01
N THR A 176 6.58 -15.38 -2.23
CA THR A 176 7.30 -14.67 -3.29
C THR A 176 6.47 -13.48 -3.76
N VAL A 177 7.09 -12.30 -3.91
CA VAL A 177 6.45 -11.15 -4.54
C VAL A 177 6.34 -11.40 -6.03
N ILE A 178 5.11 -11.60 -6.54
CA ILE A 178 4.84 -11.91 -7.93
C ILE A 178 4.45 -10.71 -8.76
N GLN A 179 3.99 -9.62 -8.11
CA GLN A 179 3.56 -8.41 -8.78
C GLN A 179 3.82 -7.20 -7.88
N GLN A 180 4.23 -6.09 -8.51
CA GLN A 180 4.34 -4.78 -7.88
C GLN A 180 3.66 -3.76 -8.78
N ASP A 181 2.78 -2.96 -8.19
CA ASP A 181 2.07 -1.88 -8.86
C ASP A 181 2.25 -0.58 -8.07
N SER A 182 1.96 0.55 -8.70
CA SER A 182 1.98 1.86 -8.05
C SER A 182 0.92 2.76 -8.64
N ASP A 183 0.32 3.60 -7.83
CA ASP A 183 -0.49 4.69 -8.30
C ASP A 183 0.41 5.87 -8.71
N GLY A 184 -0.07 6.70 -9.62
CA GLY A 184 0.61 7.89 -10.08
C GLY A 184 1.16 7.81 -11.49
N ASP A 185 1.72 8.92 -11.95
CA ASP A 185 2.29 9.00 -13.30
C ASP A 185 3.63 8.27 -13.35
N SER A 186 3.76 7.34 -14.30
CA SER A 186 5.05 6.72 -14.64
C SER A 186 6.07 7.72 -15.24
N LEU A 187 5.65 8.96 -15.39
CA LEU A 187 6.50 10.02 -15.92
C LEU A 187 7.24 10.70 -14.78
N PRO A 188 8.57 10.72 -14.83
CA PRO A 188 9.35 11.49 -13.89
C PRO A 188 8.94 12.95 -13.94
N LEU A 189 9.09 13.63 -12.85
CA LEU A 189 8.81 15.04 -12.58
C LEU A 189 8.66 15.92 -13.83
N GLY A 190 7.45 16.47 -14.06
CA GLY A 190 7.16 17.36 -15.16
C GLY A 190 6.81 16.68 -16.49
N GLY A 191 6.62 15.37 -16.53
CA GLY A 191 6.18 14.66 -17.73
C GLY A 191 7.22 14.56 -18.85
N ARG A 192 6.78 14.21 -20.07
CA ARG A 192 7.64 14.08 -21.26
C ARG A 192 8.01 15.42 -21.89
N GLY A 193 7.41 16.52 -21.47
CA GLY A 193 7.65 17.85 -22.03
C GLY A 193 9.03 18.42 -21.70
N ILE A 194 9.38 19.53 -22.38
CA ILE A 194 10.66 20.22 -22.22
C ILE A 194 10.90 20.67 -20.76
N TYR A 195 9.84 21.08 -20.07
CA TYR A 195 9.91 21.48 -18.66
C TYR A 195 10.32 20.31 -17.74
N GLY A 196 9.79 19.12 -17.95
CA GLY A 196 10.19 17.93 -17.19
C GLY A 196 11.63 17.51 -17.48
N MET A 197 12.08 17.65 -18.73
CA MET A 197 13.48 17.39 -19.10
C MET A 197 14.43 18.37 -18.41
N VAL A 198 14.09 19.65 -18.41
CA VAL A 198 14.88 20.70 -17.75
C VAL A 198 14.90 20.49 -16.22
N ALA A 199 13.74 20.22 -15.61
CA ALA A 199 13.66 19.94 -14.17
C ALA A 199 14.55 18.75 -13.75
N ARG A 200 14.53 17.66 -14.52
CA ARG A 200 15.40 16.49 -14.26
C ARG A 200 16.88 16.83 -14.43
N LEU A 201 17.22 17.62 -15.45
CA LEU A 201 18.61 18.07 -15.65
C LEU A 201 19.09 18.92 -14.47
N ILE A 202 18.29 19.86 -14.01
CA ILE A 202 18.59 20.70 -12.84
C ILE A 202 18.80 19.83 -11.59
N LEU A 203 17.89 18.89 -11.33
CA LEU A 203 18.03 17.99 -10.19
C LEU A 203 19.30 17.14 -10.26
N ARG A 204 19.66 16.60 -11.44
CA ARG A 204 20.92 15.86 -11.62
C ARG A 204 22.14 16.72 -11.36
N LEU A 205 22.13 17.97 -11.80
CA LEU A 205 23.24 18.90 -11.56
C LEU A 205 23.37 19.29 -10.09
N LEU A 206 22.23 19.54 -9.40
CA LEU A 206 22.23 19.93 -7.99
C LEU A 206 22.68 18.80 -7.06
N PHE A 207 22.24 17.60 -7.31
CA PHE A 207 22.45 16.46 -6.40
C PHE A 207 23.60 15.56 -6.80
N ARG A 208 24.23 15.77 -7.95
CA ARG A 208 25.39 14.99 -8.46
C ARG A 208 25.20 13.47 -8.48
N LYS A 209 23.96 12.99 -8.43
CA LYS A 209 23.58 11.57 -8.43
C LYS A 209 22.32 11.40 -9.25
N ASP A 210 22.11 10.19 -9.75
CA ASP A 210 20.84 9.83 -10.36
C ASP A 210 19.77 9.74 -9.26
N ILE A 211 18.90 10.75 -9.21
CA ILE A 211 17.75 10.76 -8.32
C ILE A 211 16.66 9.93 -9.00
N ASN A 212 16.07 9.01 -8.24
CA ASN A 212 14.85 8.35 -8.67
C ASN A 212 13.67 9.33 -8.67
N THR A 213 13.54 10.10 -9.75
CA THR A 213 12.47 11.09 -9.89
C THR A 213 11.09 10.46 -10.01
N CYS A 214 11.00 9.16 -10.33
CA CYS A 214 9.74 8.42 -10.32
C CYS A 214 9.21 8.28 -8.87
N ALA A 215 10.08 8.09 -7.90
CA ALA A 215 9.69 8.04 -6.49
C ALA A 215 9.01 9.31 -5.98
N LEU A 216 9.21 10.45 -6.64
CA LEU A 216 8.57 11.72 -6.31
C LEU A 216 7.17 11.89 -6.94
N SER A 217 6.77 10.98 -7.83
CA SER A 217 5.48 11.03 -8.54
C SER A 217 4.54 9.87 -8.19
N HIS A 218 5.08 8.77 -7.68
CA HIS A 218 4.30 7.62 -7.25
C HIS A 218 3.75 7.85 -5.83
N GLY A 219 2.47 7.55 -5.60
CA GLY A 219 1.83 7.67 -4.29
C GLY A 219 1.94 6.40 -3.47
N THR A 220 1.07 5.43 -3.73
CA THR A 220 1.02 4.16 -3.00
C THR A 220 1.58 3.04 -3.87
N SER A 221 2.37 2.18 -3.26
CA SER A 221 2.86 0.94 -3.89
C SER A 221 2.05 -0.25 -3.39
N TYR A 222 1.71 -1.16 -4.32
CA TYR A 222 0.94 -2.37 -4.06
C TYR A 222 1.80 -3.59 -4.38
N TYR A 223 1.77 -4.57 -3.51
CA TYR A 223 2.57 -5.79 -3.62
C TYR A 223 1.65 -7.00 -3.54
N VAL A 224 1.72 -7.88 -4.53
CA VAL A 224 1.04 -9.17 -4.51
C VAL A 224 2.06 -10.25 -4.19
N LEU A 225 1.82 -10.95 -3.08
CA LEU A 225 2.64 -12.06 -2.62
C LEU A 225 1.88 -13.36 -2.88
N GLN A 226 2.60 -14.36 -3.36
CA GLN A 226 2.08 -15.72 -3.54
C GLN A 226 2.85 -16.67 -2.64
N LYS A 227 2.14 -17.55 -1.95
CA LYS A 227 2.71 -18.63 -1.16
C LYS A 227 3.45 -19.61 -2.07
N ASN A 228 4.65 -19.99 -1.68
CA ASN A 228 5.39 -21.04 -2.40
C ASN A 228 4.82 -22.42 -2.06
N GLU A 229 4.77 -23.30 -3.06
CA GLU A 229 4.37 -24.71 -2.91
C GLU A 229 5.33 -25.49 -2.02
#